data_963f47b581c7c1146c43e23e88c7e55a
#
_entry.id   963f47b581c7c1146c43e23e88c7e55a
#
_cell.length_a   1.000
_cell.length_b   1.000
_cell.length_c   1.000
_cell.angle_alpha   90.00
_cell.angle_beta   90.00
_cell.angle_gamma   90.00
#
_symmetry.space_group_name_H-M   'P 1'
#
loop_
_entity.id
_entity.type
_entity.pdbx_description
1 polymer ?
#
loop_
_entity_poly.entity_id
_entity_poly.type
_entity_poly.pdbx_seq_one_letter_code
_entity_poly.pdbx_strand_id
1 'polypeptide(L)'
;TYAILAALALCSSFLISYVKARSEMLIPNCGVGYWQRGERNAALLIAAFAGTVPAVLWQQAISPAFTLLRRLVWTYQVLTAQGAGRPLPSNVPVPGWRGLLKPWRYPRGAVPYDVVTGLNILFIIFGWRLSPLFGPGVDPLAVALRFMHLAA
;
A
#
# COMPACT_ATOMS: atom_id res chain seq x y z
N THR A 1 16.48 -15.16 0.14
CA THR A 1 17.01 -13.78 -0.01
C THR A 1 15.90 -12.78 -0.14
N TYR A 2 15.95 -11.68 0.59
CA TYR A 2 14.96 -10.60 0.51
C TYR A 2 15.07 -9.72 -0.76
N ALA A 3 16.00 -10.03 -1.66
CA ALA A 3 16.24 -9.26 -2.88
C ALA A 3 14.99 -9.12 -3.77
N ILE A 4 14.20 -10.20 -3.89
CA ILE A 4 12.96 -10.18 -4.68
C ILE A 4 11.92 -9.26 -4.05
N LEU A 5 11.73 -9.32 -2.72
CA LEU A 5 10.82 -8.40 -2.03
C LEU A 5 11.27 -6.95 -2.14
N ALA A 6 12.56 -6.69 -2.03
CA ALA A 6 13.12 -5.36 -2.21
C ALA A 6 12.90 -4.85 -3.64
N ALA A 7 13.10 -5.69 -4.66
CA ALA A 7 12.83 -5.36 -6.04
C ALA A 7 11.33 -5.06 -6.28
N LEU A 8 10.43 -5.89 -5.75
CA LEU A 8 8.99 -5.66 -5.82
C LEU A 8 8.58 -4.37 -5.11
N ALA A 9 9.10 -4.09 -3.93
CA ALA A 9 8.85 -2.86 -3.20
C ALA A 9 9.32 -1.62 -3.98
N LEU A 10 10.50 -1.70 -4.60
CA LEU A 10 11.05 -0.64 -5.43
C LEU A 10 10.20 -0.41 -6.68
N CYS A 11 9.89 -1.47 -7.44
CA CYS A 11 9.02 -1.39 -8.62
C CYS A 11 7.65 -0.81 -8.29
N SER A 12 7.02 -1.29 -7.21
CA SER A 12 5.74 -0.78 -6.75
C SER A 12 5.79 0.71 -6.40
N SER A 13 6.88 1.16 -5.77
CA SER A 13 7.09 2.57 -5.43
C SER A 13 7.23 3.46 -6.65
N PHE A 14 7.92 3.02 -7.70
CA PHE A 14 8.01 3.72 -8.97
C PHE A 14 6.69 3.75 -9.71
N LEU A 15 6.01 2.60 -9.81
CA LEU A 15 4.73 2.49 -10.50
C LEU A 15 3.65 3.40 -9.89
N ILE A 16 3.56 3.48 -8.56
CA ILE A 16 2.63 4.39 -7.90
C ILE A 16 2.89 5.84 -8.30
N SER A 17 4.15 6.26 -8.33
CA SER A 17 4.51 7.64 -8.67
C SER A 17 4.23 7.93 -10.14
N TYR A 18 4.58 6.99 -11.02
CA TYR A 18 4.34 7.08 -12.46
C TYR A 18 2.83 7.15 -12.78
N VAL A 19 2.04 6.21 -12.23
CA VAL A 19 0.58 6.18 -12.45
C VAL A 19 -0.07 7.46 -11.93
N LYS A 20 0.37 7.99 -10.79
CA LYS A 20 -0.13 9.28 -10.30
C LYS A 20 0.11 10.39 -11.29
N ALA A 21 1.36 10.58 -11.73
CA ALA A 21 1.72 11.62 -12.68
C ALA A 21 0.95 11.46 -14.00
N ARG A 22 0.84 10.25 -14.52
CA ARG A 22 0.11 9.97 -15.76
C ARG A 22 -1.39 10.22 -15.63
N SER A 23 -1.98 9.83 -14.49
CA SER A 23 -3.40 10.07 -14.22
C SER A 23 -3.73 11.56 -14.09
N GLU A 24 -2.87 12.34 -13.44
CA GLU A 24 -3.06 13.79 -13.27
C GLU A 24 -2.95 14.59 -14.58
N MET A 25 -2.40 13.99 -15.64
CA MET A 25 -2.48 14.55 -16.99
C MET A 25 -3.85 14.35 -17.65
N LEU A 26 -4.63 13.36 -17.20
CA LEU A 26 -5.91 12.97 -17.79
C LEU A 26 -7.10 13.43 -16.96
N ILE A 27 -6.93 13.55 -15.63
CA ILE A 27 -7.98 13.94 -14.69
C ILE A 27 -7.46 15.02 -13.73
N PRO A 28 -8.33 15.93 -13.26
CA PRO A 28 -7.89 17.09 -12.45
C PRO A 28 -7.20 16.74 -11.13
N ASN A 29 -7.51 15.59 -10.53
CA ASN A 29 -6.92 15.16 -9.26
C ASN A 29 -6.94 13.65 -9.10
N CYS A 30 -5.76 13.06 -8.89
CA CYS A 30 -5.59 11.65 -8.55
C CYS A 30 -5.04 11.48 -7.11
N GLY A 31 -5.56 12.28 -6.17
CA GLY A 31 -5.16 12.28 -4.76
C GLY A 31 -5.65 11.07 -3.95
N VAL A 32 -6.14 10.01 -4.61
CA VAL A 32 -6.61 8.80 -3.95
C VAL A 32 -5.47 7.85 -3.64
N GLY A 33 -5.58 7.15 -2.52
CA GLY A 33 -4.63 6.12 -2.11
C GLY A 33 -4.23 6.26 -0.65
N TYR A 34 -3.66 5.19 -0.15
CA TYR A 34 -3.17 5.04 1.21
C TYR A 34 -1.67 4.75 1.17
N TRP A 35 -0.94 5.07 2.21
CA TRP A 35 0.49 4.78 2.35
C TRP A 35 1.34 5.50 1.30
N GLN A 36 1.40 6.82 1.44
CA GLN A 36 2.12 7.68 0.50
C GLN A 36 3.65 7.65 0.74
N ARG A 37 4.40 8.43 -0.04
CA ARG A 37 5.87 8.41 0.00
C ARG A 37 6.44 8.70 1.39
N GLY A 38 5.86 9.66 2.13
CA GLY A 38 6.32 10.02 3.48
C GLY A 38 6.20 8.86 4.46
N GLU A 39 5.05 8.20 4.51
CA GLU A 39 4.80 7.06 5.38
C GLU A 39 5.70 5.87 5.02
N ARG A 40 5.92 5.62 3.73
CA ARG A 40 6.82 4.55 3.28
C ARG A 40 8.26 4.77 3.74
N ASN A 41 8.77 5.99 3.60
CA ASN A 41 10.12 6.32 4.05
C ASN A 41 10.23 6.26 5.58
N ALA A 42 9.24 6.78 6.30
CA ALA A 42 9.19 6.68 7.77
C ALA A 42 9.16 5.21 8.24
N ALA A 43 8.35 4.37 7.58
CA ALA A 43 8.28 2.95 7.88
C ALA A 43 9.61 2.22 7.67
N LEU A 44 10.34 2.54 6.60
CA LEU A 44 11.68 1.99 6.34
C LEU A 44 12.69 2.40 7.42
N LEU A 45 12.65 3.67 7.85
CA LEU A 45 13.51 4.16 8.93
C LEU A 45 13.17 3.46 10.25
N ILE A 46 11.90 3.37 10.61
CA ILE A 46 11.44 2.66 11.82
C ILE A 46 11.90 1.20 11.80
N ALA A 47 11.72 0.51 10.68
CA ALA A 47 12.13 -0.88 10.54
C ALA A 47 13.66 -1.06 10.62
N ALA A 48 14.43 -0.11 10.07
CA ALA A 48 15.88 -0.13 10.15
C ALA A 48 16.36 0.00 11.60
N PHE A 49 15.78 0.94 12.37
CA PHE A 49 16.09 1.10 13.79
C PHE A 49 15.61 -0.07 14.66
N ALA A 50 14.45 -0.65 14.33
CA ALA A 50 13.89 -1.80 15.06
C ALA A 50 14.52 -3.15 14.65
N GLY A 51 15.36 -3.20 13.62
CA GLY A 51 15.91 -4.47 13.09
C GLY A 51 14.88 -5.35 12.39
N THR A 52 13.73 -4.80 11.95
CA THR A 52 12.58 -5.52 11.39
C THR A 52 12.40 -5.29 9.89
N VAL A 53 13.50 -5.15 9.18
CA VAL A 53 13.52 -4.92 7.70
C VAL A 53 12.67 -5.93 6.92
N PRO A 54 12.65 -7.25 7.23
CA PRO A 54 11.78 -8.18 6.53
C PRO A 54 10.31 -7.81 6.56
N ALA A 55 9.78 -7.42 7.72
CA ALA A 55 8.37 -7.03 7.88
C ALA A 55 8.01 -5.82 7.01
N VAL A 56 8.85 -4.79 6.97
CA VAL A 56 8.60 -3.62 6.13
C VAL A 56 8.72 -3.93 4.65
N LEU A 57 9.60 -4.84 4.23
CA LEU A 57 9.69 -5.25 2.82
C LEU A 57 8.39 -5.94 2.37
N TRP A 58 7.82 -6.82 3.17
CA TRP A 58 6.51 -7.42 2.89
C TRP A 58 5.41 -6.36 2.80
N GLN A 59 5.36 -5.46 3.76
CA GLN A 59 4.39 -4.37 3.77
C GLN A 59 4.56 -3.45 2.54
N GLN A 60 5.80 -3.11 2.16
CA GLN A 60 6.10 -2.28 0.99
C GLN A 60 5.88 -2.99 -0.35
N ALA A 61 5.89 -4.31 -0.39
CA ALA A 61 5.53 -5.07 -1.59
C ALA A 61 4.00 -5.08 -1.81
N ILE A 62 3.21 -5.21 -0.74
CA ILE A 62 1.75 -5.42 -0.79
C ILE A 62 0.97 -4.11 -0.80
N SER A 63 1.23 -3.22 0.17
CA SER A 63 0.46 -1.99 0.37
C SER A 63 0.50 -1.02 -0.82
N PRO A 64 1.65 -0.81 -1.49
CA PRO A 64 1.72 -0.01 -2.70
C PRO A 64 0.91 -0.56 -3.88
N ALA A 65 0.86 -1.88 -4.04
CA ALA A 65 0.08 -2.52 -5.10
C ALA A 65 -1.42 -2.18 -4.96
N PHE A 66 -1.94 -2.19 -3.74
CA PHE A 66 -3.31 -1.77 -3.45
C PHE A 66 -3.55 -0.29 -3.84
N THR A 67 -2.63 0.60 -3.48
CA THR A 67 -2.73 2.02 -3.83
C THR A 67 -2.65 2.23 -5.36
N LEU A 68 -1.81 1.47 -6.05
CA LEU A 68 -1.70 1.47 -7.50
C LEU A 68 -3.04 1.10 -8.17
N LEU A 69 -3.61 -0.04 -7.77
CA LEU A 69 -4.91 -0.51 -8.28
C LEU A 69 -6.01 0.53 -8.03
N ARG A 70 -6.07 1.12 -6.84
CA ARG A 70 -7.05 2.16 -6.51
C ARG A 70 -6.92 3.39 -7.41
N ARG A 71 -5.72 3.82 -7.74
CA ARG A 71 -5.48 4.94 -8.67
C ARG A 71 -5.94 4.62 -10.07
N LEU A 72 -5.63 3.43 -10.57
CA LEU A 72 -6.09 2.98 -11.90
C LEU A 72 -7.61 2.92 -11.97
N VAL A 73 -8.25 2.29 -10.98
CA VAL A 73 -9.72 2.20 -10.91
C VAL A 73 -10.35 3.59 -10.81
N TRP A 74 -9.80 4.49 -10.00
CA TRP A 74 -10.30 5.85 -9.87
C TRP A 74 -10.19 6.62 -11.19
N THR A 75 -9.03 6.57 -11.84
CA THR A 75 -8.82 7.22 -13.14
C THR A 75 -9.80 6.70 -14.18
N TYR A 76 -9.98 5.38 -14.26
CA TYR A 76 -10.94 4.76 -15.16
C TYR A 76 -12.38 5.23 -14.88
N GLN A 77 -12.81 5.27 -13.61
CA GLN A 77 -14.14 5.72 -13.21
C GLN A 77 -14.39 7.19 -13.58
N VAL A 78 -13.39 8.06 -13.36
CA VAL A 78 -13.50 9.48 -13.71
C VAL A 78 -13.60 9.66 -15.24
N LEU A 79 -12.74 8.99 -16.01
CA LEU A 79 -12.75 9.09 -17.48
C LEU A 79 -14.05 8.57 -18.09
N THR A 80 -14.56 7.44 -17.59
CA THR A 80 -15.84 6.90 -18.08
C THR A 80 -17.04 7.77 -17.70
N ALA A 81 -17.02 8.41 -16.53
CA ALA A 81 -18.05 9.35 -16.12
C ALA A 81 -18.02 10.61 -17.00
N GLN A 82 -16.83 11.16 -17.27
CA GLN A 82 -16.66 12.31 -18.18
C GLN A 82 -17.15 12.00 -19.59
N GLY A 83 -16.75 10.86 -20.14
CA GLY A 83 -17.17 10.45 -21.50
C GLY A 83 -18.66 10.18 -21.64
N ALA A 84 -19.33 9.80 -20.56
CA ALA A 84 -20.77 9.52 -20.51
C ALA A 84 -21.61 10.71 -20.03
N GLY A 85 -21.01 11.88 -19.74
CA GLY A 85 -21.71 13.05 -19.18
C GLY A 85 -22.33 12.79 -17.79
N ARG A 86 -21.83 11.81 -17.05
CA ARG A 86 -22.33 11.44 -15.71
C ARG A 86 -21.64 12.27 -14.63
N PRO A 87 -22.27 12.44 -13.44
CA PRO A 87 -21.60 13.08 -12.32
C PRO A 87 -20.33 12.34 -11.94
N LEU A 88 -19.28 13.11 -11.66
CA LEU A 88 -17.97 12.55 -11.30
C LEU A 88 -18.05 11.73 -9.99
N PRO A 89 -17.32 10.62 -9.89
CA PRO A 89 -17.28 9.84 -8.65
C PRO A 89 -16.74 10.70 -7.52
N SER A 90 -17.38 10.62 -6.36
CA SER A 90 -16.97 11.36 -5.16
C SER A 90 -16.07 10.51 -4.26
N ASN A 91 -14.97 11.11 -3.77
CA ASN A 91 -14.12 10.51 -2.75
C ASN A 91 -14.43 11.05 -1.35
N VAL A 92 -15.74 11.12 -1.01
CA VAL A 92 -16.19 11.64 0.28
C VAL A 92 -15.87 10.64 1.40
N PRO A 93 -15.39 11.10 2.57
CA PRO A 93 -15.22 10.27 3.75
C PRO A 93 -16.50 9.55 4.17
N VAL A 94 -16.36 8.29 4.60
CA VAL A 94 -17.50 7.48 5.06
C VAL A 94 -17.57 7.55 6.58
N PRO A 95 -18.65 8.07 7.19
CA PRO A 95 -18.73 8.22 8.64
C PRO A 95 -18.75 6.87 9.37
N GLY A 96 -18.25 6.87 10.61
CA GLY A 96 -18.27 5.72 11.52
C GLY A 96 -17.17 4.70 11.26
N TRP A 97 -17.32 3.51 11.87
CA TRP A 97 -16.34 2.41 11.83
C TRP A 97 -16.03 1.89 10.41
N ARG A 98 -16.99 2.03 9.49
CA ARG A 98 -16.78 1.70 8.07
C ARG A 98 -15.69 2.55 7.40
N GLY A 99 -15.38 3.69 7.99
CA GLY A 99 -14.27 4.55 7.57
C GLY A 99 -12.90 3.86 7.73
N LEU A 100 -12.72 3.04 8.78
CA LEU A 100 -11.48 2.28 9.00
C LEU A 100 -11.18 1.31 7.86
N LEU A 101 -12.20 0.78 7.18
CA LEU A 101 -12.05 -0.10 6.03
C LEU A 101 -11.75 0.65 4.73
N LYS A 102 -11.82 2.00 4.74
CA LYS A 102 -11.59 2.85 3.57
C LYS A 102 -10.66 4.02 3.89
N PRO A 103 -9.46 3.77 4.46
CA PRO A 103 -8.54 4.83 4.91
C PRO A 103 -8.12 5.77 3.77
N TRP A 104 -8.13 5.31 2.52
CA TRP A 104 -7.81 6.12 1.34
C TRP A 104 -8.77 7.27 1.04
N ARG A 105 -9.92 7.33 1.72
CA ARG A 105 -10.92 8.41 1.60
C ARG A 105 -10.71 9.55 2.58
N TYR A 106 -9.79 9.38 3.52
CA TYR A 106 -9.53 10.34 4.57
C TYR A 106 -8.23 11.08 4.33
N PRO A 107 -8.17 12.37 4.67
CA PRO A 107 -6.92 13.10 4.72
C PRO A 107 -6.04 12.57 5.86
N ARG A 108 -4.75 12.88 5.80
CA ARG A 108 -3.82 12.64 6.89
C ARG A 108 -4.26 13.43 8.12
N GLY A 109 -4.08 12.86 9.32
CA GLY A 109 -4.55 13.43 10.57
C GLY A 109 -6.02 13.16 10.89
N ALA A 110 -6.73 12.43 10.03
CA ALA A 110 -8.06 11.93 10.36
C ALA A 110 -7.94 10.59 11.09
N VAL A 111 -8.75 10.41 12.15
CA VAL A 111 -8.71 9.23 13.01
C VAL A 111 -8.69 7.89 12.24
N PRO A 112 -9.55 7.64 11.22
CA PRO A 112 -9.50 6.38 10.48
C PRO A 112 -8.19 6.14 9.73
N TYR A 113 -7.57 7.21 9.21
CA TYR A 113 -6.29 7.13 8.52
C TYR A 113 -5.17 6.81 9.52
N ASP A 114 -5.13 7.52 10.64
CA ASP A 114 -4.07 7.41 11.64
C ASP A 114 -4.13 6.07 12.39
N VAL A 115 -5.33 5.54 12.66
CA VAL A 115 -5.49 4.19 13.25
C VAL A 115 -4.91 3.13 12.34
N VAL A 116 -5.22 3.14 11.04
CA VAL A 116 -4.68 2.15 10.10
C VAL A 116 -3.17 2.33 9.91
N THR A 117 -2.68 3.56 9.93
CA THR A 117 -1.24 3.86 9.88
C THR A 117 -0.54 3.33 11.14
N GLY A 118 -1.11 3.55 12.31
CA GLY A 118 -0.62 3.00 13.58
C GLY A 118 -0.56 1.48 13.58
N LEU A 119 -1.61 0.80 13.09
CA LEU A 119 -1.62 -0.66 12.95
C LEU A 119 -0.52 -1.16 12.00
N ASN A 120 -0.25 -0.45 10.91
CA ASN A 120 0.87 -0.80 10.01
C ASN A 120 2.23 -0.64 10.71
N ILE A 121 2.42 0.41 11.50
CA ILE A 121 3.66 0.61 12.26
C ILE A 121 3.82 -0.49 13.31
N LEU A 122 2.76 -0.84 14.04
CA LEU A 122 2.77 -1.96 14.98
C LEU A 122 3.10 -3.29 14.28
N PHE A 123 2.55 -3.53 13.10
CA PHE A 123 2.91 -4.70 12.30
C PHE A 123 4.40 -4.70 11.92
N ILE A 124 4.95 -3.56 11.51
CA ILE A 124 6.38 -3.46 11.16
C ILE A 124 7.25 -3.79 12.36
N ILE A 125 6.91 -3.31 13.56
CA ILE A 125 7.71 -3.53 14.76
C ILE A 125 7.55 -4.96 15.32
N PHE A 126 6.33 -5.48 15.35
CA PHE A 126 5.97 -6.73 16.03
C PHE A 126 5.57 -7.88 15.11
N GLY A 127 5.55 -7.68 13.78
CA GLY A 127 5.07 -8.68 12.81
C GLY A 127 5.83 -10.01 12.88
N TRP A 128 7.10 -10.00 13.25
CA TRP A 128 7.90 -11.21 13.45
C TRP A 128 7.35 -12.13 14.56
N ARG A 129 6.58 -11.59 15.52
CA ARG A 129 5.88 -12.38 16.55
C ARG A 129 4.64 -13.09 15.99
N LEU A 130 4.04 -12.57 14.93
CA LEU A 130 2.88 -13.17 14.28
C LEU A 130 3.28 -14.34 13.38
N SER A 131 4.40 -14.22 12.68
CA SER A 131 4.92 -15.29 11.83
C SER A 131 6.43 -15.12 11.62
N PRO A 132 7.19 -16.23 11.62
CA PRO A 132 8.61 -16.25 11.26
C PRO A 132 8.89 -15.67 9.86
N LEU A 133 7.89 -15.68 8.98
CA LEU A 133 7.96 -15.11 7.62
C LEU A 133 8.32 -13.62 7.61
N PHE A 134 7.94 -12.90 8.65
CA PHE A 134 8.23 -11.47 8.82
C PHE A 134 9.49 -11.21 9.64
N GLY A 135 10.15 -12.27 10.12
CA GLY A 135 11.36 -12.21 10.92
C GLY A 135 12.65 -12.31 10.11
N PRO A 136 13.79 -12.00 10.72
CA PRO A 136 15.09 -12.21 10.11
C PRO A 136 15.38 -13.72 9.90
N GLY A 137 16.07 -14.06 8.81
CA GLY A 137 16.49 -15.44 8.54
C GLY A 137 15.54 -16.32 7.73
N VAL A 138 14.34 -15.85 7.40
CA VAL A 138 13.42 -16.56 6.51
C VAL A 138 13.64 -16.10 5.06
N ASP A 139 13.87 -17.05 4.14
CA ASP A 139 13.96 -16.75 2.72
C ASP A 139 12.56 -16.75 2.08
N PRO A 140 12.06 -15.57 1.62
CA PRO A 140 10.75 -15.47 0.99
C PRO A 140 10.62 -16.31 -0.28
N LEU A 141 11.71 -16.50 -1.01
CA LEU A 141 11.71 -17.34 -2.21
C LEU A 141 11.52 -18.82 -1.86
N ALA A 142 12.23 -19.30 -0.84
CA ALA A 142 12.06 -20.68 -0.37
C ALA A 142 10.64 -20.95 0.12
N VAL A 143 10.01 -19.97 0.79
CA VAL A 143 8.61 -20.08 1.20
C VAL A 143 7.68 -20.13 -0.01
N ALA A 144 7.85 -19.25 -0.99
CA ALA A 144 7.03 -19.26 -2.21
C ALA A 144 7.16 -20.57 -2.99
N LEU A 145 8.38 -21.10 -3.13
CA LEU A 145 8.62 -22.39 -3.79
C LEU A 145 7.96 -23.54 -3.04
N ARG A 146 7.99 -23.55 -1.70
CA ARG A 146 7.28 -24.56 -0.90
C ARG A 146 5.77 -24.51 -1.13
N PHE A 147 5.17 -23.33 -1.21
CA PHE A 147 3.74 -23.18 -1.53
C PHE A 147 3.41 -23.71 -2.93
N MET A 148 4.24 -23.46 -3.92
CA MET A 148 4.04 -23.97 -5.29
C MET A 148 4.19 -25.49 -5.36
N HIS A 149 5.13 -26.10 -4.64
CA HIS A 149 5.29 -27.55 -4.54
C HIS A 149 4.16 -28.25 -3.76
N LEU A 150 3.50 -27.55 -2.85
CA LEU A 150 2.32 -28.09 -2.14
C LEU A 150 1.03 -27.93 -2.95
N ALA A 151 1.03 -27.10 -3.99
CA ALA A 151 -0.10 -26.89 -4.90
C ALA A 151 0.00 -27.71 -6.20
N ALA A 152 1.11 -28.40 -6.42
CA ALA A 152 1.32 -29.36 -7.49
C ALA A 152 1.21 -30.80 -6.99
#